data_3e350b9640d9df9f9cce09586bcaf3a9
#
_entry.id   3e350b9640d9df9f9cce09586bcaf3a9
#
_cell.length_a   1.000
_cell.length_b   1.000
_cell.length_c   1.000
_cell.angle_alpha   90.00
_cell.angle_beta   90.00
_cell.angle_gamma   90.00
#
_symmetry.space_group_name_H-M   'P 1'
#
loop_
_entity.id
_entity.type
_entity.pdbx_description
1 polymer ?
#
loop_
_entity_poly.entity_id
_entity_poly.type
_entity_poly.pdbx_seq_one_letter_code
_entity_poly.pdbx_strand_id
1 'polypeptide(L)'
;MKRYLLDSGIASDFIDARGTVRALVMDAARAGQRIGLGTPILGELIGGVMASNDPARHLQRLRQEIAGLRLWAFDAGAASEYGKLYAELRAAGRLMQVPDMQLAAIARSLGNAVVVSKDGDLRAVPGIDVENGSE
;
A
#
# COMPACT_ATOMS: atom_id res chain seq x y z
N MET A 1 -17.98 3.90 1.77
CA MET A 1 -17.12 2.91 1.10
C MET A 1 -15.66 3.18 1.47
N LYS A 2 -14.99 2.19 2.06
CA LYS A 2 -13.59 2.31 2.43
C LYS A 2 -12.67 2.01 1.26
N ARG A 3 -11.51 2.62 1.29
CA ARG A 3 -10.40 2.34 0.37
C ARG A 3 -9.29 1.65 1.16
N TYR A 4 -8.88 0.49 0.70
CA TYR A 4 -7.83 -0.29 1.36
C TYR A 4 -6.57 -0.23 0.51
N LEU A 5 -5.50 0.28 1.11
CA LEU A 5 -4.20 0.39 0.46
C LEU A 5 -3.25 -0.66 1.05
N LEU A 6 -2.77 -1.55 0.20
CA LEU A 6 -1.85 -2.61 0.62
C LEU A 6 -0.43 -2.07 0.66
N ASP A 7 0.31 -2.35 1.74
CA ASP A 7 1.74 -2.06 1.75
C ASP A 7 2.50 -3.10 0.91
N SER A 8 3.82 -2.94 0.75
CA SER A 8 4.60 -3.81 -0.11
C SER A 8 4.61 -5.27 0.36
N GLY A 9 4.68 -5.50 1.67
CA GLY A 9 4.66 -6.85 2.25
C GLY A 9 3.32 -7.54 2.01
N ILE A 10 2.22 -6.84 2.27
CA ILE A 10 0.87 -7.37 2.05
C ILE A 10 0.61 -7.58 0.56
N ALA A 11 1.05 -6.65 -0.30
CA ALA A 11 0.91 -6.79 -1.74
C ALA A 11 1.68 -8.01 -2.26
N SER A 12 2.89 -8.26 -1.76
CA SER A 12 3.66 -9.45 -2.10
C SER A 12 2.95 -10.73 -1.67
N ASP A 13 2.37 -10.76 -0.47
CA ASP A 13 1.59 -11.90 0.00
C ASP A 13 0.36 -12.14 -0.90
N PHE A 14 -0.29 -11.08 -1.34
CA PHE A 14 -1.42 -11.19 -2.27
C PHE A 14 -0.98 -11.81 -3.60
N ILE A 15 0.11 -11.30 -4.19
CA ILE A 15 0.62 -11.76 -5.48
C ILE A 15 1.06 -13.22 -5.40
N ASP A 16 1.73 -13.60 -4.33
CA ASP A 16 2.27 -14.95 -4.14
C ASP A 16 1.29 -15.91 -3.47
N ALA A 17 0.06 -15.46 -3.22
CA ALA A 17 -1.00 -16.24 -2.56
C ALA A 17 -0.56 -16.79 -1.20
N ARG A 18 0.22 -16.02 -0.44
CA ARG A 18 0.64 -16.39 0.91
C ARG A 18 -0.37 -15.92 1.96
N GLY A 19 -0.59 -16.76 2.96
CA GLY A 19 -1.50 -16.43 4.06
C GLY A 19 -2.94 -16.27 3.61
N THR A 20 -3.67 -15.38 4.26
CA THR A 20 -5.10 -15.15 4.04
C THR A 20 -5.42 -13.88 3.25
N VAL A 21 -4.42 -13.19 2.73
CA VAL A 21 -4.59 -11.86 2.11
C VAL A 21 -5.54 -11.91 0.93
N ARG A 22 -5.42 -12.91 0.04
CA ARG A 22 -6.33 -13.03 -1.11
C ARG A 22 -7.78 -13.17 -0.69
N ALA A 23 -8.05 -13.98 0.32
CA ALA A 23 -9.41 -14.16 0.83
C ALA A 23 -9.96 -12.84 1.41
N LEU A 24 -9.14 -12.11 2.16
CA LEU A 24 -9.53 -10.82 2.72
C LEU A 24 -9.82 -9.79 1.63
N VAL A 25 -8.99 -9.74 0.59
CA VAL A 25 -9.20 -8.85 -0.55
C VAL A 25 -10.49 -9.18 -1.26
N MET A 26 -10.74 -10.46 -1.54
CA MET A 26 -11.95 -10.90 -2.20
C MET A 26 -13.20 -10.60 -1.37
N ASP A 27 -13.16 -10.83 -0.07
CA ASP A 27 -14.28 -10.54 0.83
C ASP A 27 -14.58 -9.04 0.87
N ALA A 28 -13.56 -8.21 0.95
CA ALA A 28 -13.72 -6.77 0.93
C ALA A 28 -14.30 -6.28 -0.39
N ALA A 29 -13.84 -6.84 -1.52
CA ALA A 29 -14.38 -6.50 -2.83
C ALA A 29 -15.86 -6.88 -2.95
N ARG A 30 -16.26 -8.06 -2.45
CA ARG A 30 -17.67 -8.48 -2.42
C ARG A 30 -18.52 -7.57 -1.55
N ALA A 31 -17.94 -7.00 -0.51
CA ALA A 31 -18.63 -6.03 0.35
C ALA A 31 -18.70 -4.62 -0.24
N GLY A 32 -18.23 -4.44 -1.47
CA GLY A 32 -18.27 -3.14 -2.16
C GLY A 32 -17.12 -2.20 -1.79
N GLN A 33 -16.12 -2.67 -1.07
CA GLN A 33 -14.95 -1.87 -0.74
C GLN A 33 -13.99 -1.79 -1.92
N ARG A 34 -13.15 -0.75 -1.95
CA ARG A 34 -12.11 -0.57 -2.97
C ARG A 34 -10.76 -0.95 -2.39
N ILE A 35 -10.01 -1.76 -3.12
CA ILE A 35 -8.71 -2.26 -2.67
C ILE A 35 -7.69 -2.01 -3.75
N GLY A 36 -6.52 -1.55 -3.36
CA GLY A 36 -5.49 -1.28 -4.35
C GLY A 36 -4.14 -0.93 -3.77
N LEU A 37 -3.33 -0.37 -4.64
CA LEU A 37 -1.94 0.00 -4.38
C LEU A 37 -1.77 1.49 -4.63
N GLY A 38 -0.90 2.10 -3.85
CA GLY A 38 -0.32 3.39 -4.23
C GLY A 38 0.78 3.18 -5.26
N THR A 39 0.98 4.15 -6.15
CA THR A 39 2.02 4.05 -7.19
C THR A 39 3.45 3.87 -6.63
N PRO A 40 3.82 4.42 -5.45
CA PRO A 40 5.13 4.11 -4.88
C PRO A 40 5.32 2.62 -4.55
N ILE A 41 4.29 1.96 -4.06
CA ILE A 41 4.34 0.51 -3.78
C ILE A 41 4.43 -0.28 -5.10
N LEU A 42 3.67 0.13 -6.10
CA LEU A 42 3.79 -0.47 -7.44
C LEU A 42 5.22 -0.35 -7.96
N GLY A 43 5.85 0.82 -7.78
CA GLY A 43 7.24 1.03 -8.17
C GLY A 43 8.20 0.07 -7.48
N GLU A 44 8.02 -0.17 -6.19
CA GLU A 44 8.83 -1.15 -5.45
C GLU A 44 8.64 -2.57 -6.00
N LEU A 45 7.40 -2.96 -6.29
CA LEU A 45 7.11 -4.28 -6.84
C LEU A 45 7.73 -4.47 -8.22
N ILE A 46 7.62 -3.46 -9.08
CA ILE A 46 8.24 -3.47 -10.41
C ILE A 46 9.77 -3.53 -10.29
N GLY A 47 10.36 -2.76 -9.37
CA GLY A 47 11.80 -2.78 -9.12
C GLY A 47 12.30 -4.17 -8.73
N GLY A 48 11.58 -4.86 -7.85
CA GLY A 48 11.91 -6.24 -7.47
C GLY A 48 11.83 -7.21 -8.66
N VAL A 49 10.80 -7.06 -9.47
CA VAL A 49 10.61 -7.88 -10.68
C VAL A 49 11.73 -7.64 -11.69
N MET A 50 12.08 -6.38 -11.95
CA MET A 50 13.11 -6.03 -12.95
C MET A 50 14.51 -6.48 -12.51
N ALA A 51 14.73 -6.59 -11.20
CA ALA A 51 15.99 -7.10 -10.64
C ALA A 51 16.03 -8.63 -10.54
N SER A 52 14.95 -9.31 -10.89
CA SER A 52 14.86 -10.77 -10.79
C SER A 52 15.58 -11.48 -11.95
N ASN A 53 15.66 -12.81 -11.87
CA ASN A 53 16.31 -13.64 -12.87
C ASN A 53 15.51 -13.82 -14.17
N ASP A 54 14.23 -13.48 -14.18
CA ASP A 54 13.37 -13.54 -15.37
C ASP A 54 12.38 -12.37 -15.37
N PRO A 55 12.87 -11.15 -15.64
CA PRO A 55 12.04 -9.94 -15.49
C PRO A 55 10.79 -9.95 -16.38
N ALA A 56 10.91 -10.41 -17.62
CA ALA A 56 9.77 -10.39 -18.55
C ALA A 56 8.61 -11.26 -18.07
N ARG A 57 8.91 -12.47 -17.61
CA ARG A 57 7.90 -13.41 -17.11
C ARG A 57 7.28 -12.89 -15.80
N HIS A 58 8.12 -12.43 -14.88
CA HIS A 58 7.67 -11.94 -13.59
C HIS A 58 6.85 -10.65 -13.71
N LEU A 59 7.19 -9.78 -14.66
CA LEU A 59 6.41 -8.57 -14.93
C LEU A 59 5.02 -8.91 -15.47
N GLN A 60 4.94 -9.87 -16.40
CA GLN A 60 3.66 -10.32 -16.92
C GLN A 60 2.78 -10.89 -15.80
N ARG A 61 3.36 -11.72 -14.93
CA ARG A 61 2.65 -12.27 -13.77
C ARG A 61 2.16 -11.16 -12.84
N LEU A 62 3.02 -10.18 -12.54
CA LEU A 62 2.64 -9.05 -11.69
C LEU A 62 1.44 -8.31 -12.28
N ARG A 63 1.48 -8.00 -13.57
CA ARG A 63 0.38 -7.30 -14.24
C ARG A 63 -0.93 -8.08 -14.16
N GLN A 64 -0.87 -9.39 -14.33
CA GLN A 64 -2.04 -10.26 -14.22
C GLN A 64 -2.61 -10.26 -12.79
N GLU A 65 -1.75 -10.38 -11.79
CA GLU A 65 -2.18 -10.48 -10.40
C GLU A 65 -2.78 -9.18 -9.88
N ILE A 66 -2.31 -8.02 -10.33
CA ILE A 66 -2.80 -6.72 -9.85
C ILE A 66 -3.89 -6.13 -10.75
N ALA A 67 -4.30 -6.81 -11.83
CA ALA A 67 -5.25 -6.26 -12.80
C ALA A 67 -6.59 -5.86 -12.18
N GLY A 68 -7.02 -6.54 -11.12
CA GLY A 68 -8.24 -6.24 -10.39
C GLY A 68 -8.10 -5.22 -9.28
N LEU A 69 -6.89 -4.75 -9.01
CA LEU A 69 -6.64 -3.78 -7.95
C LEU A 69 -6.72 -2.36 -8.48
N ARG A 70 -7.12 -1.44 -7.60
CA ARG A 70 -7.07 -0.01 -7.89
C ARG A 70 -5.63 0.48 -7.80
N LEU A 71 -5.32 1.54 -8.54
CA LEU A 71 -4.05 2.25 -8.43
C LEU A 71 -4.33 3.69 -8.05
N TRP A 72 -3.73 4.15 -6.96
CA TRP A 72 -3.85 5.54 -6.51
C TRP A 72 -2.50 6.23 -6.64
N ALA A 73 -2.48 7.33 -7.39
CA ALA A 73 -1.25 8.06 -7.65
C ALA A 73 -0.77 8.85 -6.43
N PHE A 74 0.54 8.92 -6.28
CA PHE A 74 1.17 9.90 -5.40
C PHE A 74 1.13 11.26 -6.12
N ASP A 75 -0.02 11.91 -6.06
CA ASP A 75 -0.30 13.16 -6.75
C ASP A 75 0.03 14.40 -5.89
N ALA A 76 -0.37 15.58 -6.34
CA ALA A 76 -0.10 16.82 -5.61
C ALA A 76 -0.76 16.85 -4.23
N GLY A 77 -1.97 16.29 -4.10
CA GLY A 77 -2.64 16.19 -2.80
C GLY A 77 -1.88 15.28 -1.84
N ALA A 78 -1.42 14.14 -2.33
CA ALA A 78 -0.59 13.22 -1.55
C ALA A 78 0.76 13.86 -1.20
N ALA A 79 1.35 14.61 -2.12
CA ALA A 79 2.62 15.32 -1.84
C ALA A 79 2.45 16.35 -0.72
N SER A 80 1.33 17.05 -0.69
CA SER A 80 1.02 18.01 0.39
C SER A 80 0.90 17.29 1.73
N GLU A 81 0.18 16.17 1.77
CA GLU A 81 0.05 15.37 2.99
C GLU A 81 1.39 14.76 3.41
N TYR A 82 2.22 14.37 2.44
CA TYR A 82 3.56 13.87 2.72
C TYR A 82 4.41 14.92 3.45
N GLY A 83 4.39 16.17 2.99
CA GLY A 83 5.14 17.25 3.63
C GLY A 83 4.70 17.49 5.08
N LYS A 84 3.40 17.50 5.32
CA LYS A 84 2.84 17.63 6.67
C LYS A 84 3.26 16.45 7.55
N LEU A 85 3.14 15.23 7.04
CA LEU A 85 3.50 14.02 7.76
C LEU A 85 5.00 13.98 8.07
N TYR A 86 5.83 14.36 7.11
CA TYR A 86 7.28 14.44 7.31
C TYR A 86 7.62 15.35 8.48
N ALA A 87 7.02 16.53 8.54
CA ALA A 87 7.27 17.49 9.63
C ALA A 87 6.79 16.92 10.97
N GLU A 88 5.63 16.30 11.01
CA GLU A 88 5.06 15.67 12.23
C GLU A 88 5.98 14.56 12.75
N LEU A 89 6.41 13.66 11.87
CA LEU A 89 7.24 12.51 12.24
C LEU A 89 8.65 12.96 12.65
N ARG A 90 9.21 13.95 11.96
CA ARG A 90 10.51 14.51 12.30
C ARG A 90 10.48 15.14 13.70
N ALA A 91 9.46 15.92 14.00
CA ALA A 91 9.30 16.54 15.31
C ALA A 91 9.17 15.51 16.43
N ALA A 92 8.54 14.37 16.14
CA ALA A 92 8.37 13.27 17.07
C ALA A 92 9.59 12.31 17.13
N GLY A 93 10.62 12.53 16.30
CA GLY A 93 11.76 11.63 16.20
C GLY A 93 11.43 10.26 15.61
N ARG A 94 10.43 10.18 14.72
CA ARG A 94 9.87 8.92 14.21
C ARG A 94 9.87 8.84 12.69
N LEU A 95 10.90 9.35 12.02
CA LEU A 95 10.96 9.23 10.56
C LEU A 95 10.92 7.76 10.12
N MET A 96 10.19 7.51 9.07
CA MET A 96 9.97 6.19 8.49
C MET A 96 10.66 6.11 7.13
N GLN A 97 10.66 4.92 6.56
CA GLN A 97 11.08 4.71 5.17
C GLN A 97 10.19 5.52 4.22
N VAL A 98 10.80 6.08 3.18
CA VAL A 98 10.09 6.96 2.24
C VAL A 98 8.87 6.28 1.61
N PRO A 99 8.93 5.04 1.10
CA PRO A 99 7.74 4.42 0.52
C PRO A 99 6.57 4.27 1.49
N ASP A 100 6.85 4.00 2.75
CA ASP A 100 5.81 3.90 3.78
C ASP A 100 5.18 5.25 4.09
N MET A 101 5.99 6.31 4.13
CA MET A 101 5.48 7.68 4.29
C MET A 101 4.63 8.10 3.09
N GLN A 102 5.06 7.73 1.88
CA GLN A 102 4.28 8.02 0.67
C GLN A 102 2.93 7.29 0.69
N LEU A 103 2.91 6.04 1.11
CA LEU A 103 1.68 5.26 1.25
C LEU A 103 0.73 5.92 2.26
N ALA A 104 1.23 6.29 3.42
CA ALA A 104 0.45 6.98 4.44
C ALA A 104 -0.09 8.32 3.94
N ALA A 105 0.72 9.05 3.18
CA ALA A 105 0.31 10.34 2.60
C ALA A 105 -0.82 10.17 1.58
N ILE A 106 -0.75 9.15 0.74
CA ILE A 106 -1.84 8.83 -0.19
C ILE A 106 -3.12 8.53 0.60
N ALA A 107 -3.03 7.70 1.63
CA ALA A 107 -4.18 7.36 2.46
C ALA A 107 -4.82 8.59 3.10
N ARG A 108 -4.01 9.49 3.64
CA ARG A 108 -4.51 10.74 4.22
C ARG A 108 -5.17 11.64 3.19
N SER A 109 -4.62 11.72 1.98
CA SER A 109 -5.17 12.55 0.90
C SER A 109 -6.50 12.03 0.37
N LEU A 110 -6.67 10.71 0.33
CA LEU A 110 -7.91 10.09 -0.14
C LEU A 110 -9.06 10.26 0.85
N GLY A 111 -8.77 10.21 2.13
CA GLY A 111 -9.80 10.08 3.15
C GLY A 111 -10.50 8.72 3.12
N ASN A 112 -11.16 8.36 4.19
CA ASN A 112 -11.87 7.09 4.33
C ASN A 112 -11.04 5.88 3.84
N ALA A 113 -9.76 5.89 4.20
CA ALA A 113 -8.78 4.92 3.73
C ALA A 113 -8.16 4.16 4.90
N VAL A 114 -7.88 2.90 4.64
CA VAL A 114 -7.23 1.99 5.58
C VAL A 114 -5.96 1.47 4.93
N VAL A 115 -4.84 1.56 5.63
CA VAL A 115 -3.59 0.92 5.19
C VAL A 115 -3.56 -0.49 5.75
N VAL A 116 -3.30 -1.47 4.89
CA VAL A 116 -3.16 -2.86 5.32
C VAL A 116 -1.68 -3.18 5.42
N SER A 117 -1.21 -3.42 6.63
CA SER A 117 0.22 -3.63 6.92
C SER A 117 0.39 -4.39 8.22
N LYS A 118 1.42 -5.22 8.28
CA LYS A 118 1.87 -5.86 9.53
C LYS A 118 2.94 -5.02 10.25
N ASP A 119 3.34 -3.90 9.64
CA ASP A 119 4.38 -3.01 10.19
C ASP A 119 3.81 -2.12 11.29
N GLY A 120 4.34 -2.25 12.49
CA GLY A 120 3.91 -1.45 13.63
C GLY A 120 4.19 0.05 13.48
N ASP A 121 5.18 0.44 12.68
CA ASP A 121 5.50 1.85 12.46
C ASP A 121 4.36 2.59 11.79
N LEU A 122 3.66 1.95 10.85
CA LEU A 122 2.50 2.56 10.20
C LEU A 122 1.35 2.81 11.15
N ARG A 123 1.19 2.00 12.19
CA ARG A 123 0.14 2.20 13.20
C ARG A 123 0.34 3.48 14.01
N ALA A 124 1.57 3.95 14.11
CA ALA A 124 1.91 5.17 14.85
C ALA A 124 1.68 6.44 14.04
N VAL A 125 1.35 6.34 12.76
CA VAL A 125 1.13 7.50 11.89
C VAL A 125 -0.21 8.16 12.22
N PRO A 126 -0.22 9.46 12.53
CA PRO A 126 -1.49 10.15 12.79
C PRO A 126 -2.32 10.30 11.52
N GLY A 127 -3.63 10.21 11.68
CA GLY A 127 -4.58 10.48 10.61
C GLY A 127 -4.84 9.34 9.64
N ILE A 128 -4.34 8.12 9.91
CA ILE A 128 -4.68 6.93 9.13
C ILE A 128 -5.12 5.79 10.03
N ASP A 129 -5.94 4.92 9.48
CA ASP A 129 -6.31 3.64 10.09
C ASP A 129 -5.44 2.54 9.48
N VAL A 130 -5.02 1.59 10.31
CA VAL A 130 -4.17 0.47 9.87
C VAL A 130 -4.78 -0.85 10.34
N GLU A 131 -4.89 -1.79 9.42
CA GLU A 131 -5.27 -3.17 9.70
C GLU A 131 -4.10 -4.08 9.35
N ASN A 132 -3.94 -5.20 10.07
CA ASN A 132 -2.76 -6.03 9.87
C ASN A 132 -2.86 -7.05 8.72
N GLY A 133 -4.04 -7.23 8.14
CA GLY A 133 -4.23 -8.08 6.96
C GLY A 133 -4.14 -9.59 7.21
N SER A 134 -4.03 -10.03 8.46
CA SER A 134 -3.89 -11.46 8.79
C SER A 134 -5.12 -12.06 9.49
N GLU A 135 -6.18 -11.29 9.61
CA GLU A 135 -7.42 -11.70 10.29
C GLU A 135 -8.57 -11.96 9.34
#